data_73a426704687dbe5bbe99b481b2a1170
#
_entry.id   73a426704687dbe5bbe99b481b2a1170
#
_cell.length_a   1.000
_cell.length_b   1.000
_cell.length_c   1.000
_cell.angle_alpha   90.00
_cell.angle_beta   90.00
_cell.angle_gamma   90.00
#
_symmetry.space_group_name_H-M   'P 1'
#
loop_
_entity.id
_entity.type
_entity.pdbx_description
1 polymer ?
#
loop_
_entity_poly.entity_id
_entity_poly.type
_entity_poly.pdbx_seq_one_letter_code
_entity_poly.pdbx_strand_id
1 'polypeptide(L)'
;GHFWSSDAFADDVRRRGALLEERLARIAAEHGFETRGRGMMRGINVGSGERAGAITAACFDAGLIIETSGAHDEIVKVLAPLVIDDALLSAGLDILETKIREAMADDYAVAAE
;
A
#
# COMPACT_ATOMS: atom_id res chain seq x y z
N GLY A 1 25.90 -27.69 1.05
CA GLY A 1 25.62 -26.35 1.34
C GLY A 1 24.15 -26.04 1.41
N HIS A 2 23.85 -24.97 1.98
CA HIS A 2 22.46 -24.54 2.08
C HIS A 2 22.04 -23.86 0.79
N PHE A 3 20.93 -24.27 0.23
CA PHE A 3 20.41 -23.66 -0.98
C PHE A 3 19.84 -22.26 -0.72
N TRP A 4 19.59 -21.92 0.55
CA TRP A 4 19.28 -20.56 0.93
C TRP A 4 19.89 -20.28 2.30
N SER A 5 20.21 -19.04 2.55
CA SER A 5 20.79 -18.62 3.82
C SER A 5 19.91 -17.54 4.43
N SER A 6 20.04 -17.36 5.74
CA SER A 6 19.34 -16.29 6.44
C SER A 6 19.74 -14.92 5.89
N ASP A 7 20.98 -14.77 5.41
CA ASP A 7 21.46 -13.51 4.82
C ASP A 7 20.76 -13.20 3.51
N ALA A 8 20.62 -14.21 2.64
CA ALA A 8 19.92 -14.04 1.37
C ALA A 8 18.45 -13.73 1.58
N PHE A 9 17.82 -14.41 2.54
CA PHE A 9 16.42 -14.13 2.88
C PHE A 9 16.27 -12.71 3.43
N ALA A 10 17.16 -12.29 4.33
CA ALA A 10 17.13 -10.96 4.91
C ALA A 10 17.34 -9.88 3.82
N ASP A 11 18.21 -10.14 2.85
CA ASP A 11 18.44 -9.23 1.73
C ASP A 11 17.20 -9.09 0.87
N ASP A 12 16.50 -10.19 0.59
CA ASP A 12 15.26 -10.17 -0.18
C ASP A 12 14.17 -9.39 0.55
N VAL A 13 14.04 -9.57 1.85
CA VAL A 13 13.05 -8.84 2.66
C VAL A 13 13.37 -7.34 2.63
N ARG A 14 14.65 -6.96 2.78
CA ARG A 14 15.06 -5.55 2.72
C ARG A 14 14.77 -4.95 1.35
N ARG A 15 15.05 -5.69 0.29
CA ARG A 15 14.81 -5.22 -1.07
C ARG A 15 13.33 -5.01 -1.36
N ARG A 16 12.49 -5.94 -0.93
CA ARG A 16 11.03 -5.81 -1.09
C ARG A 16 10.49 -4.70 -0.21
N GLY A 17 11.02 -4.55 1.01
CA GLY A 17 10.66 -3.44 1.89
C GLY A 17 11.01 -2.10 1.28
N ALA A 18 12.16 -1.99 0.62
CA ALA A 18 12.58 -0.77 -0.07
C ALA A 18 11.67 -0.47 -1.26
N LEU A 19 11.29 -1.49 -2.02
CA LEU A 19 10.34 -1.33 -3.12
C LEU A 19 8.98 -0.85 -2.62
N LEU A 20 8.50 -1.46 -1.55
CA LEU A 20 7.23 -1.09 -0.94
C LEU A 20 7.29 0.37 -0.45
N GLU A 21 8.36 0.73 0.25
CA GLU A 21 8.57 2.10 0.74
C GLU A 21 8.59 3.11 -0.41
N GLU A 22 9.35 2.83 -1.44
CA GLU A 22 9.46 3.73 -2.60
C GLU A 22 8.11 3.94 -3.27
N ARG A 23 7.39 2.85 -3.53
CA ARG A 23 6.09 2.93 -4.19
C ARG A 23 5.07 3.68 -3.35
N LEU A 24 4.99 3.37 -2.05
CA LEU A 24 4.06 4.06 -1.15
C LEU A 24 4.41 5.53 -0.99
N ALA A 25 5.70 5.85 -0.90
CA ALA A 25 6.13 7.24 -0.80
C ALA A 25 5.76 8.04 -2.04
N ARG A 26 5.88 7.43 -3.21
CA ARG A 26 5.54 8.08 -4.48
C ARG A 26 4.03 8.31 -4.59
N ILE A 27 3.23 7.31 -4.23
CA ILE A 27 1.77 7.45 -4.20
C ILE A 27 1.37 8.54 -3.21
N ALA A 28 1.94 8.52 -2.02
CA ALA A 28 1.65 9.50 -0.97
C ALA A 28 1.99 10.92 -1.43
N ALA A 29 3.15 11.11 -2.05
CA ALA A 29 3.57 12.42 -2.54
C ALA A 29 2.63 12.96 -3.61
N GLU A 30 2.10 12.11 -4.47
CA GLU A 30 1.16 12.51 -5.52
C GLU A 30 -0.11 13.13 -4.95
N HIS A 31 -0.56 12.67 -3.79
CA HIS A 31 -1.83 13.10 -3.19
C HIS A 31 -1.68 13.88 -1.89
N GLY A 32 -0.46 14.17 -1.47
CA GLY A 32 -0.23 14.88 -0.21
C GLY A 32 -0.47 14.03 1.03
N PHE A 33 -0.34 12.72 0.91
CA PHE A 33 -0.50 11.77 2.01
C PHE A 33 0.83 11.50 2.70
N GLU A 34 0.77 10.86 3.87
CA GLU A 34 1.96 10.42 4.59
C GLU A 34 2.02 8.91 4.65
N THR A 35 3.24 8.36 4.66
CA THR A 35 3.43 6.93 4.85
C THR A 35 3.65 6.61 6.33
N ARG A 36 3.37 5.34 6.69
CA ARG A 36 3.55 4.82 8.05
C ARG A 36 4.11 3.42 7.98
N GLY A 37 4.85 3.03 9.02
CA GLY A 37 5.31 1.66 9.20
C GLY A 37 6.75 1.43 8.82
N ARG A 38 7.15 0.15 8.86
CA ARG A 38 8.52 -0.29 8.60
C ARG A 38 8.53 -1.60 7.84
N GLY A 39 9.58 -1.80 7.03
CA GLY A 39 9.78 -3.06 6.32
C GLY A 39 8.60 -3.41 5.45
N MET A 40 8.05 -4.61 5.65
CA MET A 40 6.92 -5.09 4.87
C MET A 40 5.56 -4.75 5.50
N MET A 41 5.54 -4.01 6.61
CA MET A 41 4.32 -3.59 7.29
C MET A 41 4.19 -2.08 7.16
N ARG A 42 3.73 -1.62 6.02
CA ARG A 42 3.65 -0.20 5.71
C ARG A 42 2.25 0.20 5.27
N GLY A 43 1.93 1.45 5.47
CA GLY A 43 0.65 1.99 5.07
C GLY A 43 0.73 3.44 4.64
N ILE A 44 -0.39 3.95 4.14
CA ILE A 44 -0.55 5.35 3.73
C ILE A 44 -1.71 5.93 4.53
N ASN A 45 -1.48 7.08 5.16
CA ASN A 45 -2.55 7.85 5.78
C ASN A 45 -3.27 8.64 4.69
N VAL A 46 -4.49 8.22 4.37
CA VAL A 46 -5.27 8.83 3.28
C VAL A 46 -6.22 9.94 3.79
N GLY A 47 -6.09 10.31 5.05
CA GLY A 47 -6.75 11.49 5.59
C GLY A 47 -8.06 11.23 6.32
N SER A 48 -8.79 10.17 5.99
CA SER A 48 -10.04 9.86 6.66
C SER A 48 -10.35 8.36 6.59
N GLY A 49 -11.11 7.88 7.58
CA GLY A 49 -11.56 6.48 7.61
C GLY A 49 -12.53 6.18 6.48
N GLU A 50 -13.36 7.13 6.09
CA GLU A 50 -14.28 6.98 4.98
C GLU A 50 -13.52 6.73 3.67
N ARG A 51 -12.50 7.55 3.40
CA ARG A 51 -11.67 7.39 2.21
C ARG A 51 -10.91 6.07 2.24
N ALA A 52 -10.32 5.72 3.40
CA ALA A 52 -9.59 4.46 3.55
C ALA A 52 -10.51 3.26 3.33
N GLY A 53 -11.73 3.32 3.84
CA GLY A 53 -12.72 2.25 3.64
C GLY A 53 -13.10 2.08 2.19
N ALA A 54 -13.31 3.19 1.47
CA ALA A 54 -13.64 3.15 0.04
C ALA A 54 -12.50 2.56 -0.79
N ILE A 55 -11.25 2.94 -0.48
CA ILE A 55 -10.07 2.41 -1.16
C ILE A 55 -9.91 0.91 -0.88
N THR A 56 -10.09 0.51 0.38
CA THR A 56 -9.99 -0.89 0.78
C THR A 56 -11.03 -1.75 0.06
N ALA A 57 -12.28 -1.28 -0.02
CA ALA A 57 -13.34 -1.99 -0.73
C ALA A 57 -13.05 -2.11 -2.23
N ALA A 58 -12.56 -1.03 -2.85
CA ALA A 58 -12.20 -1.04 -4.27
C ALA A 58 -11.04 -1.98 -4.56
N CYS A 59 -10.04 -2.03 -3.66
CA CYS A 59 -8.92 -2.96 -3.78
C CYS A 59 -9.37 -4.40 -3.64
N PHE A 60 -10.28 -4.68 -2.71
CA PHE A 60 -10.84 -6.01 -2.53
C PHE A 60 -11.55 -6.47 -3.80
N ASP A 61 -12.36 -5.61 -4.40
CA ASP A 61 -13.05 -5.92 -5.65
C ASP A 61 -12.07 -6.22 -6.80
N ALA A 62 -10.89 -5.61 -6.75
CA ALA A 62 -9.83 -5.84 -7.74
C ALA A 62 -8.92 -7.03 -7.37
N GLY A 63 -9.17 -7.70 -6.25
CA GLY A 63 -8.41 -8.88 -5.83
C GLY A 63 -7.28 -8.61 -4.85
N LEU A 64 -7.15 -7.40 -4.32
CA LEU A 64 -6.11 -7.06 -3.36
C LEU A 64 -6.73 -6.87 -1.97
N ILE A 65 -6.23 -7.64 -1.00
CA ILE A 65 -6.68 -7.55 0.38
C ILE A 65 -5.75 -6.64 1.16
N ILE A 66 -6.30 -5.56 1.71
CA ILE A 66 -5.58 -4.62 2.58
C ILE A 66 -6.45 -4.33 3.80
N GLU A 67 -5.86 -3.70 4.80
CA GLU A 67 -6.58 -3.37 6.04
C GLU A 67 -6.52 -1.87 6.30
N THR A 68 -7.49 -1.38 7.07
CA THR A 68 -7.43 -0.03 7.62
C THR A 68 -6.87 -0.08 9.04
N SER A 69 -6.19 0.97 9.44
CA SER A 69 -5.69 1.12 10.80
C SER A 69 -5.63 2.60 11.16
N GLY A 70 -5.13 2.90 12.38
CA GLY A 70 -5.09 4.26 12.89
C GLY A 70 -6.26 4.54 13.82
N ALA A 71 -6.20 5.66 14.56
CA ALA A 71 -7.22 6.02 15.55
C ALA A 71 -8.59 6.22 14.92
N HIS A 72 -8.65 6.60 13.66
CA HIS A 72 -9.89 6.86 12.91
C HIS A 72 -9.99 6.02 11.64
N ASP A 73 -9.25 4.91 11.59
CA ASP A 73 -9.16 4.00 10.42
C ASP A 73 -8.72 4.70 9.14
N GLU A 74 -7.97 5.78 9.26
CA GLU A 74 -7.53 6.62 8.13
C GLU A 74 -6.30 6.09 7.41
N ILE A 75 -5.70 4.99 7.90
CA ILE A 75 -4.50 4.42 7.29
C ILE A 75 -4.87 3.19 6.48
N VAL A 76 -4.50 3.17 5.20
CA VAL A 76 -4.58 1.99 4.34
C VAL A 76 -3.27 1.23 4.50
N LYS A 77 -3.36 0.02 5.06
CA LYS A 77 -2.19 -0.79 5.43
C LYS A 77 -2.01 -1.95 4.47
N VAL A 78 -0.83 -2.01 3.88
CA VAL A 78 -0.45 -3.11 2.98
C VAL A 78 0.19 -4.22 3.80
N LEU A 79 -0.39 -5.40 3.76
CA LEU A 79 0.10 -6.58 4.46
C LEU A 79 0.71 -7.53 3.45
N ALA A 80 1.98 -7.31 3.12
CA ALA A 80 2.68 -8.15 2.17
C ALA A 80 3.38 -9.31 2.91
N PRO A 81 3.17 -10.57 2.49
CA PRO A 81 3.92 -11.68 3.06
C PRO A 81 5.43 -11.53 2.83
N LEU A 82 6.24 -11.99 3.78
CA LEU A 82 7.70 -11.86 3.69
C LEU A 82 8.29 -12.58 2.46
N VAL A 83 7.59 -13.57 1.95
CA VAL A 83 8.05 -14.36 0.81
C VAL A 83 7.29 -14.05 -0.48
N ILE A 84 6.63 -12.91 -0.53
CA ILE A 84 5.89 -12.51 -1.73
C ILE A 84 6.84 -12.32 -2.92
N ASP A 85 6.39 -12.74 -4.08
CA ASP A 85 7.09 -12.52 -5.35
C ASP A 85 7.09 -11.03 -5.71
N ASP A 86 8.18 -10.53 -6.24
CA ASP A 86 8.31 -9.12 -6.63
C ASP A 86 7.24 -8.70 -7.64
N ALA A 87 6.93 -9.56 -8.60
CA ALA A 87 5.92 -9.26 -9.61
C ALA A 87 4.53 -9.15 -8.98
N LEU A 88 4.21 -10.01 -8.02
CA LEU A 88 2.94 -9.95 -7.29
C LEU A 88 2.86 -8.70 -6.41
N LEU A 89 3.96 -8.34 -5.76
CA LEU A 89 4.02 -7.13 -4.95
C LEU A 89 3.79 -5.89 -5.83
N SER A 90 4.49 -5.81 -6.96
CA SER A 90 4.33 -4.70 -7.91
C SER A 90 2.91 -4.62 -8.45
N ALA A 91 2.32 -5.76 -8.81
CA ALA A 91 0.94 -5.80 -9.31
C ALA A 91 -0.06 -5.31 -8.26
N GLY A 92 0.14 -5.73 -7.00
CA GLY A 92 -0.71 -5.26 -5.90
C GLY A 92 -0.58 -3.76 -5.67
N LEU A 93 0.64 -3.24 -5.74
CA LEU A 93 0.89 -1.80 -5.58
C LEU A 93 0.31 -0.99 -6.75
N ASP A 94 0.31 -1.54 -7.95
CA ASP A 94 -0.33 -0.91 -9.11
C ASP A 94 -1.84 -0.81 -8.90
N ILE A 95 -2.46 -1.85 -8.36
CA ILE A 95 -3.89 -1.85 -8.03
C ILE A 95 -4.17 -0.76 -6.98
N LEU A 96 -3.38 -0.74 -5.91
CA LEU A 96 -3.55 0.25 -4.85
C LEU A 96 -3.43 1.67 -5.40
N GLU A 97 -2.41 1.94 -6.20
CA GLU A 97 -2.19 3.24 -6.81
C GLU A 97 -3.39 3.67 -7.66
N THR A 98 -3.88 2.76 -8.49
CA THR A 98 -5.04 3.02 -9.36
C THR A 98 -6.28 3.34 -8.53
N LYS A 99 -6.54 2.55 -7.47
CA LYS A 99 -7.73 2.74 -6.64
C LYS A 99 -7.67 4.03 -5.83
N ILE A 100 -6.47 4.42 -5.38
CA ILE A 100 -6.30 5.70 -4.71
C ILE A 100 -6.56 6.85 -5.69
N ARG A 101 -6.03 6.78 -6.90
CA ARG A 101 -6.26 7.81 -7.92
C ARG A 101 -7.73 7.95 -8.25
N GLU A 102 -8.44 6.83 -8.41
CA GLU A 102 -9.87 6.84 -8.68
C GLU A 102 -10.65 7.48 -7.54
N ALA A 103 -10.33 7.12 -6.30
CA ALA A 103 -11.00 7.68 -5.12
C ALA A 103 -10.76 9.19 -5.01
N MET A 104 -9.54 9.65 -5.29
CA MET A 104 -9.23 11.07 -5.25
C MET A 104 -9.90 11.84 -6.38
N ALA A 105 -10.02 11.25 -7.56
CA ALA A 105 -10.74 11.86 -8.68
C ALA A 105 -12.22 12.02 -8.36
N ASP A 106 -12.83 11.03 -7.73
CA ASP A 106 -14.23 11.09 -7.31
C ASP A 106 -14.43 12.18 -6.26
N ASP A 107 -13.52 12.31 -5.30
CA ASP A 107 -13.58 13.34 -4.26
C ASP A 107 -13.50 14.75 -4.89
N TYR A 108 -12.62 14.94 -5.86
CA TYR A 108 -12.51 16.20 -6.58
C TYR A 108 -13.78 16.51 -7.38
N ALA A 109 -14.37 15.51 -8.01
CA ALA A 109 -15.62 15.68 -8.78
C ALA A 109 -16.75 16.12 -7.85
N VAL A 110 -16.87 15.52 -6.68
CA VAL A 110 -17.89 15.90 -5.69
C VAL A 110 -17.65 17.32 -5.18
N ALA A 111 -16.40 17.68 -4.90
CA ALA A 111 -16.07 19.03 -4.43
C ALA A 111 -16.34 20.10 -5.48
N ALA A 112 -16.30 19.75 -6.77
CA ALA A 112 -16.56 20.69 -7.86
C ALA A 112 -18.06 20.96 -8.10
N GLU A 113 -18.92 20.10 -7.56
CA GLU A 113 -20.37 20.31 -7.61
C GLU A 113 -20.76 21.42 -6.63
#